data_2b35ce6d14d17155192d758c075ee8b9
#
_entry.id   2b35ce6d14d17155192d758c075ee8b9
#
_cell.length_a   1.000
_cell.length_b   1.000
_cell.length_c   1.000
_cell.angle_alpha   90.00
_cell.angle_beta   90.00
_cell.angle_gamma   90.00
#
_symmetry.space_group_name_H-M   'P 1'
#
loop_
_entity.id
_entity.type
_entity.pdbx_description
1 polymer ?
#
loop_
_entity_poly.entity_id
_entity_poly.type
_entity_poly.pdbx_seq_one_letter_code
_entity_poly.pdbx_strand_id
1 'polypeptide(L)'
;MKPGSQVRLIPELEGNEDHKILWDDPPDFTSIYRKNHVGRFNYSEVGMVLEQKYVSDCNLPLHVQTTWIKVLCSSGIGWIKRCDLELV
;
A
#
# COMPACT_ATOMS: atom_id res chain seq x y z
N MET A 1 5.93 10.33 -4.62
CA MET A 1 5.41 9.58 -5.79
C MET A 1 4.26 10.32 -6.40
N LYS A 2 4.32 10.59 -7.68
CA LYS A 2 3.28 11.33 -8.40
C LYS A 2 2.28 10.37 -9.02
N PRO A 3 1.01 10.78 -9.21
CA PRO A 3 0.07 10.00 -10.02
C PRO A 3 0.68 9.69 -11.40
N GLY A 4 0.52 8.47 -11.86
CA GLY A 4 1.10 8.00 -13.11
C GLY A 4 2.49 7.37 -12.98
N SER A 5 3.16 7.54 -11.83
CA SER A 5 4.45 6.89 -11.59
C SER A 5 4.29 5.38 -11.52
N GLN A 6 5.27 4.65 -12.00
CA GLN A 6 5.32 3.20 -11.87
C GLN A 6 6.09 2.82 -10.60
N VAL A 7 5.57 1.87 -9.86
CA VAL A 7 6.13 1.42 -8.59
C VAL A 7 6.15 -0.09 -8.50
N ARG A 8 7.04 -0.59 -7.66
CA ARG A 8 7.10 -2.01 -7.30
C ARG A 8 7.38 -2.13 -5.81
N LEU A 9 7.15 -3.31 -5.25
CA LEU A 9 7.55 -3.60 -3.89
C LEU A 9 9.07 -3.65 -3.80
N ILE A 10 9.63 -3.15 -2.70
CA ILE A 10 11.08 -3.19 -2.46
C ILE A 10 11.49 -4.65 -2.26
N PRO A 11 12.37 -5.20 -3.11
CA PRO A 11 12.72 -6.63 -3.05
C PRO A 11 13.33 -7.07 -1.72
N GLU A 12 14.02 -6.17 -1.03
CA GLU A 12 14.67 -6.46 0.25
C GLU A 12 13.66 -6.76 1.36
N LEU A 13 12.40 -6.38 1.18
CA LEU A 13 11.32 -6.67 2.12
C LEU A 13 10.68 -8.04 1.86
N GLU A 14 11.04 -8.70 0.78
CA GLU A 14 10.53 -10.02 0.45
C GLU A 14 11.11 -11.03 1.44
N GLY A 15 10.23 -11.63 2.25
CA GLY A 15 10.59 -12.68 3.17
C GLY A 15 9.98 -14.00 2.72
N ASN A 16 9.09 -14.56 3.55
CA ASN A 16 8.35 -15.78 3.21
C ASN A 16 7.11 -15.50 2.36
N GLU A 17 6.80 -14.24 2.10
CA GLU A 17 5.64 -13.83 1.33
C GLU A 17 6.07 -13.34 -0.05
N ASP A 18 5.25 -13.61 -1.07
CA ASP A 18 5.46 -13.17 -2.43
C ASP A 18 4.63 -11.94 -2.79
N HIS A 19 3.93 -11.35 -1.82
CA HIS A 19 3.02 -10.23 -2.05
C HIS A 19 2.83 -9.40 -0.77
N LYS A 20 2.25 -8.21 -0.96
CA LYS A 20 1.69 -7.40 0.12
C LYS A 20 0.20 -7.23 -0.11
N ILE A 21 -0.55 -7.08 0.96
CA ILE A 21 -2.00 -6.89 0.89
C ILE A 21 -2.32 -5.45 0.47
N LEU A 22 -3.25 -5.32 -0.47
CA LEU A 22 -3.84 -4.04 -0.84
C LEU A 22 -5.08 -3.80 0.02
N TRP A 23 -5.19 -2.58 0.56
CA TRP A 23 -6.30 -2.19 1.41
C TRP A 23 -7.29 -1.33 0.64
N ASP A 24 -8.58 -1.46 0.96
CA ASP A 24 -9.65 -0.66 0.35
C ASP A 24 -9.47 0.82 0.67
N ASP A 25 -9.20 1.13 1.93
CA ASP A 25 -8.85 2.47 2.39
C ASP A 25 -7.61 2.38 3.27
N PRO A 26 -6.86 3.48 3.44
CA PRO A 26 -5.80 3.50 4.42
C PRO A 26 -6.36 3.04 5.76
N PRO A 27 -5.72 2.11 6.47
CA PRO A 27 -6.23 1.63 7.73
C PRO A 27 -6.42 2.78 8.72
N ASP A 28 -7.63 2.91 9.25
CA ASP A 28 -7.93 3.76 10.37
C ASP A 28 -8.25 2.90 11.59
N PHE A 29 -8.64 3.52 12.69
CA PHE A 29 -8.91 2.78 13.91
C PHE A 29 -10.04 1.76 13.76
N THR A 30 -11.01 2.04 12.91
CA THR A 30 -12.13 1.13 12.66
C THR A 30 -11.74 0.01 11.70
N SER A 31 -10.92 0.29 10.72
CA SER A 31 -10.52 -0.70 9.71
C SER A 31 -9.51 -1.71 10.23
N ILE A 32 -8.83 -1.47 11.35
CA ILE A 32 -7.98 -2.46 12.00
C ILE A 32 -8.76 -3.73 12.31
N TYR A 33 -10.04 -3.59 12.64
CA TYR A 33 -10.90 -4.71 12.99
C TYR A 33 -11.66 -5.29 11.80
N ARG A 34 -11.62 -4.65 10.66
CA ARG A 34 -12.43 -5.01 9.48
C ARG A 34 -11.60 -5.48 8.32
N LYS A 35 -10.47 -5.91 8.37
CA LYS A 35 -9.65 -6.53 7.30
C LYS A 35 -10.16 -6.20 5.87
N ASN A 36 -10.26 -4.93 5.53
CA ASN A 36 -10.75 -4.48 4.22
C ASN A 36 -9.65 -4.60 3.16
N HIS A 37 -9.16 -5.80 2.93
CA HIS A 37 -8.21 -6.02 1.86
C HIS A 37 -8.98 -6.32 0.57
N VAL A 38 -8.51 -5.76 -0.54
CA VAL A 38 -9.16 -5.89 -1.85
C VAL A 38 -8.33 -6.70 -2.83
N GLY A 39 -7.11 -7.06 -2.49
CA GLY A 39 -6.25 -7.83 -3.38
C GLY A 39 -4.83 -7.93 -2.89
N ARG A 40 -3.95 -8.32 -3.81
CA ARG A 40 -2.55 -8.54 -3.54
C ARG A 40 -1.69 -7.79 -4.54
N PHE A 41 -0.63 -7.20 -4.05
CA PHE A 41 0.41 -6.63 -4.91
C PHE A 41 1.63 -7.53 -4.80
N ASN A 42 1.97 -8.19 -5.91
CA ASN A 42 3.06 -9.17 -5.94
C ASN A 42 4.42 -8.48 -6.11
N TYR A 43 5.46 -9.09 -5.55
CA TYR A 43 6.84 -8.59 -5.71
C TYR A 43 7.31 -8.60 -7.15
N SER A 44 6.73 -9.45 -7.99
CA SER A 44 7.10 -9.57 -9.39
C SER A 44 6.38 -8.62 -10.33
N GLU A 45 5.44 -7.81 -9.82
CA GLU A 45 4.65 -6.94 -10.69
C GLU A 45 4.94 -5.46 -10.49
N VAL A 46 4.57 -4.67 -11.49
CA VAL A 46 4.66 -3.21 -11.49
C VAL A 46 3.24 -2.65 -11.42
N GLY A 47 3.03 -1.70 -10.52
CA GLY A 47 1.77 -0.99 -10.40
C GLY A 47 1.92 0.48 -10.81
N MET A 48 0.78 1.15 -10.93
CA MET A 48 0.75 2.58 -11.23
C MET A 48 0.16 3.36 -10.07
N VAL A 49 0.84 4.42 -9.66
CA VAL A 49 0.37 5.32 -8.60
C VAL A 49 -0.84 6.11 -9.10
N LEU A 50 -1.93 6.08 -8.34
CA LEU A 50 -3.13 6.85 -8.61
C LEU A 50 -3.27 8.05 -7.69
N GLU A 51 -2.89 7.89 -6.43
CA GLU A 51 -3.10 8.90 -5.40
C GLU A 51 -2.14 8.68 -4.25
N GLN A 52 -1.87 9.73 -3.47
CA GLN A 52 -1.07 9.68 -2.27
C GLN A 52 -1.86 10.33 -1.12
N LYS A 53 -1.81 9.72 0.06
CA LYS A 53 -2.48 10.24 1.25
C LYS A 53 -1.60 10.03 2.47
N TYR A 54 -1.45 11.08 3.28
CA TYR A 54 -0.74 10.98 4.56
C TYR A 54 -1.75 10.82 5.70
N VAL A 55 -1.53 9.80 6.52
CA VAL A 55 -2.35 9.54 7.71
C VAL A 55 -1.57 9.96 8.94
N SER A 56 -2.09 10.93 9.70
CA SER A 56 -1.39 11.53 10.85
C SER A 56 -2.24 11.62 12.11
N ASP A 57 -3.29 10.80 12.23
CA ASP A 57 -4.15 10.79 13.41
C ASP A 57 -3.41 10.23 14.61
N CYS A 58 -3.22 11.04 15.65
CA CYS A 58 -2.49 10.65 16.86
C CYS A 58 -3.17 9.55 17.68
N ASN A 59 -4.43 9.25 17.41
CA ASN A 59 -5.16 8.14 18.03
C ASN A 59 -4.88 6.80 17.37
N LEU A 60 -4.17 6.79 16.25
CA LEU A 60 -3.83 5.57 15.54
C LEU A 60 -2.46 5.05 15.94
N PRO A 61 -2.22 3.74 15.81
CA PRO A 61 -0.89 3.17 16.02
C PRO A 61 0.15 3.83 15.09
N LEU A 62 1.38 3.95 15.55
CA LEU A 62 2.45 4.60 14.78
C LEU A 62 2.67 3.97 13.40
N HIS A 63 2.53 2.67 13.28
CA HIS A 63 2.74 1.98 12.01
C HIS A 63 1.69 2.32 10.94
N VAL A 64 0.56 2.93 11.34
CA VAL A 64 -0.48 3.40 10.43
C VAL A 64 -0.28 4.86 10.06
N GLN A 65 0.41 5.62 10.91
CA GLN A 65 0.68 7.05 10.71
C GLN A 65 1.82 7.22 9.71
N THR A 66 1.50 7.07 8.44
CA THR A 66 2.50 7.13 7.38
C THR A 66 1.84 7.56 6.07
N THR A 67 2.63 7.70 5.03
CA THR A 67 2.13 7.98 3.69
C THR A 67 1.64 6.67 3.06
N TRP A 68 0.43 6.71 2.54
CA TRP A 68 -0.21 5.61 1.83
C TRP A 68 -0.32 5.95 0.35
N ILE A 69 -0.12 4.97 -0.50
CA ILE A 69 -0.16 5.12 -1.96
C ILE A 69 -1.29 4.24 -2.50
N LYS A 70 -2.16 4.85 -3.29
CA LYS A 70 -3.19 4.13 -4.03
C LYS A 70 -2.58 3.64 -5.33
N VAL A 71 -2.63 2.34 -5.55
CA VAL A 71 -1.96 1.67 -6.66
C VAL A 71 -2.95 0.90 -7.50
N LEU A 72 -2.81 1.00 -8.82
CA LEU A 72 -3.49 0.13 -9.78
C LEU A 72 -2.54 -1.00 -10.18
N CYS A 73 -2.98 -2.23 -9.99
CA CYS A 73 -2.19 -3.42 -10.35
C CYS A 73 -3.11 -4.52 -10.89
N SER A 74 -2.56 -5.72 -11.12
CA SER A 74 -3.33 -6.84 -11.69
C SER A 74 -4.52 -7.25 -10.84
N SER A 75 -4.44 -7.10 -9.52
CA SER A 75 -5.55 -7.43 -8.60
C SER A 75 -6.62 -6.34 -8.52
N GLY A 76 -6.37 -5.17 -9.10
CA GLY A 76 -7.27 -4.04 -9.04
C GLY A 76 -6.63 -2.82 -8.40
N ILE A 77 -7.41 -2.05 -7.66
CA ILE A 77 -6.98 -0.80 -7.04
C ILE A 77 -7.01 -0.96 -5.53
N GLY A 78 -5.94 -0.54 -4.86
CA GLY A 78 -5.89 -0.56 -3.40
C GLY A 78 -4.74 0.27 -2.85
N TRP A 79 -4.71 0.39 -1.53
CA TRP A 79 -3.74 1.20 -0.81
C TRP A 79 -2.63 0.33 -0.22
N ILE A 80 -1.40 0.85 -0.26
CA ILE A 80 -0.24 0.21 0.33
C ILE A 80 0.68 1.30 0.92
N LYS A 81 1.44 0.97 1.94
CA LYS A 81 2.36 1.93 2.55
C LYS A 81 3.46 2.32 1.57
N ARG A 82 3.76 3.62 1.53
CA ARG A 82 4.84 4.13 0.68
C ARG A 82 6.18 3.48 1.01
N CYS A 83 6.44 3.19 2.28
CA CYS A 83 7.72 2.60 2.70
C CYS A 83 7.96 1.19 2.15
N ASP A 84 6.90 0.52 1.66
CA ASP A 84 7.01 -0.80 1.04
C ASP A 84 7.26 -0.71 -0.47
N LEU A 85 7.26 0.49 -1.06
CA LEU A 85 7.34 0.74 -2.47
C LEU A 85 8.61 1.46 -2.88
N GLU A 86 9.06 1.21 -4.11
CA GLU A 86 10.09 1.99 -4.77
C GLU A 86 9.66 2.33 -6.19
N LEU A 87 10.21 3.40 -6.75
CA LEU A 87 9.96 3.76 -8.13
C LEU A 87 10.68 2.77 -9.05
N VAL A 88 10.01 2.45 -10.13
CA VAL A 88 10.60 1.61 -11.18
C VAL A 88 11.53 2.42 -12.06
#